data_e3a0590f303e8365769ed560fffff837
#
_entry.id   e3a0590f303e8365769ed560fffff837
#
_cell.length_a   1.000
_cell.length_b   1.000
_cell.length_c   1.000
_cell.angle_alpha   90.00
_cell.angle_beta   90.00
_cell.angle_gamma   90.00
#
_symmetry.space_group_name_H-M   'P 1'
#
loop_
_entity.id
_entity.type
_entity.pdbx_description
1 polymer ?
#
loop_
_entity_poly.entity_id
_entity_poly.type
_entity_poly.pdbx_seq_one_letter_code
_entity_poly.pdbx_strand_id
1 'polypeptide(L)'
;MHHGTIQVESTPGYGSIFIVHLQKGCTLFTEKELAQKQQEKQTESLIPDTVAFSDHMEEFSDTEQKELLIEGDDSPHTILLVEDNEELLQILNSLFSPTYRVLLARNGKEGLEKARAERPDIIVSDVMMPEMSGTEMCLKIKNDFDVCHIPVVLLTALTSAEQNIEGLQRGADDYINKPFNAKVLLARCNNLVRNRIILQKKFSQQKDFDAQSLASNPIDQKFLDTVNSIIEKNLDNIDFDMNMMARELGLSRSSLYAKFKALTGMTPNDFVLNCKLKRAATMLTENPDLQIADISDRLGFGSPRYFTRCFKAQFEITPAEYRKKTVI
;
A
#
# COMPACT_ATOMS: atom_id res chain seq x y z
N MET A 1 24.35 0.04 33.91
CA MET A 1 25.74 -0.16 33.42
C MET A 1 26.15 -1.59 33.75
N HIS A 2 26.83 -2.30 32.84
CA HIS A 2 27.05 -3.77 32.98
C HIS A 2 28.39 -4.15 33.64
N HIS A 3 29.11 -3.21 34.19
CA HIS A 3 30.42 -3.43 34.88
C HIS A 3 31.41 -4.33 34.10
N GLY A 4 31.32 -4.30 32.76
CA GLY A 4 32.18 -5.06 31.87
C GLY A 4 33.35 -4.22 31.36
N THR A 5 34.33 -4.87 30.73
CA THR A 5 35.45 -4.21 30.06
C THR A 5 35.48 -4.57 28.58
N ILE A 6 35.91 -3.61 27.74
CA ILE A 6 36.11 -3.83 26.30
C ILE A 6 37.61 -3.58 25.99
N GLN A 7 38.21 -4.50 25.26
CA GLN A 7 39.59 -4.40 24.77
C GLN A 7 39.58 -4.51 23.25
N VAL A 8 40.47 -3.80 22.60
CA VAL A 8 40.64 -3.83 21.14
C VAL A 8 42.06 -4.15 20.80
N GLU A 9 42.29 -5.17 19.98
CA GLU A 9 43.56 -5.50 19.36
C GLU A 9 43.45 -5.29 17.86
N SER A 10 44.28 -4.44 17.26
CA SER A 10 44.19 -4.12 15.84
C SER A 10 45.58 -4.14 15.21
N THR A 11 45.71 -4.83 14.08
CA THR A 11 46.93 -4.87 13.29
C THR A 11 46.64 -4.38 11.87
N PRO A 12 47.30 -3.32 11.39
CA PRO A 12 47.10 -2.80 10.04
C PRO A 12 47.27 -3.89 8.98
N GLY A 13 46.28 -4.07 8.10
CA GLY A 13 46.24 -5.09 7.04
C GLY A 13 45.74 -6.48 7.47
N TYR A 14 45.54 -6.73 8.77
CA TYR A 14 45.06 -8.02 9.31
C TYR A 14 43.70 -7.93 10.00
N GLY A 15 43.22 -6.71 10.31
CA GLY A 15 41.90 -6.50 10.94
C GLY A 15 42.00 -6.12 12.42
N SER A 16 40.81 -6.06 13.07
CA SER A 16 40.67 -5.70 14.48
C SER A 16 39.83 -6.74 15.22
N ILE A 17 40.26 -7.09 16.44
CA ILE A 17 39.56 -7.99 17.35
C ILE A 17 39.03 -7.15 18.52
N PHE A 18 37.74 -7.23 18.77
CA PHE A 18 37.08 -6.60 19.92
C PHE A 18 36.78 -7.69 20.95
N ILE A 19 37.32 -7.58 22.15
CA ILE A 19 37.11 -8.51 23.25
C ILE A 19 36.26 -7.84 24.30
N VAL A 20 35.07 -8.37 24.55
CA VAL A 20 34.11 -7.85 25.55
C VAL A 20 34.05 -8.84 26.70
N HIS A 21 34.41 -8.39 27.90
CA HIS A 21 34.29 -9.17 29.12
C HIS A 21 33.06 -8.70 29.90
N LEU A 22 32.06 -9.56 30.02
CA LEU A 22 30.85 -9.33 30.83
C LEU A 22 30.88 -10.24 32.05
N GLN A 23 30.67 -9.67 33.23
CA GLN A 23 30.58 -10.45 34.46
C GLN A 23 29.18 -11.09 34.57
N LYS A 24 29.16 -12.39 34.87
CA LYS A 24 27.91 -13.15 34.99
C LYS A 24 27.47 -13.23 36.44
N GLY A 25 26.23 -12.78 36.76
CA GLY A 25 25.59 -12.90 38.07
C GLY A 25 24.97 -11.61 38.58
N CYS A 26 23.88 -11.71 39.37
CA CYS A 26 23.16 -10.57 39.95
C CYS A 26 23.79 -10.01 41.24
N THR A 27 24.83 -10.63 41.79
CA THR A 27 25.53 -10.19 43.03
C THR A 27 26.37 -8.92 42.86
N LEU A 28 26.51 -8.41 41.66
CA LEU A 28 27.32 -7.24 41.29
C LEU A 28 26.53 -5.95 41.25
N PHE A 29 25.21 -6.01 41.38
CA PHE A 29 24.34 -4.83 41.42
C PHE A 29 23.97 -4.49 42.83
N THR A 30 24.07 -3.22 43.19
CA THR A 30 23.64 -2.74 44.50
C THR A 30 22.11 -2.77 44.61
N GLU A 31 21.58 -2.89 45.86
CA GLU A 31 20.12 -2.89 46.06
C GLU A 31 19.41 -1.66 45.44
N LYS A 32 20.11 -0.52 45.37
CA LYS A 32 19.59 0.71 44.72
C LYS A 32 19.47 0.58 43.21
N GLU A 33 20.40 -0.09 42.53
CA GLU A 33 20.37 -0.34 41.08
C GLU A 33 19.30 -1.36 40.71
N LEU A 34 19.05 -2.35 41.56
CA LEU A 34 17.95 -3.30 41.41
C LEU A 34 16.56 -2.65 41.65
N ALA A 35 16.47 -1.73 42.62
CA ALA A 35 15.23 -1.01 42.90
C ALA A 35 14.87 0.01 41.78
N GLN A 36 15.86 0.67 41.17
CA GLN A 36 15.63 1.54 40.00
C GLN A 36 15.13 0.76 38.79
N LYS A 37 15.67 -0.43 38.50
CA LYS A 37 15.17 -1.31 37.43
C LYS A 37 13.73 -1.82 37.68
N GLN A 38 13.33 -1.96 38.92
CA GLN A 38 11.94 -2.34 39.24
C GLN A 38 10.95 -1.15 39.08
N GLN A 39 11.38 0.08 39.31
CA GLN A 39 10.59 1.27 39.05
C GLN A 39 10.50 1.61 37.55
N GLU A 40 11.58 1.44 36.81
CA GLU A 40 11.60 1.59 35.34
C GLU A 40 10.67 0.57 34.66
N LYS A 41 10.60 -0.69 35.14
CA LYS A 41 9.65 -1.69 34.63
C LYS A 41 8.17 -1.34 34.85
N GLN A 42 7.83 -0.50 35.80
CA GLN A 42 6.45 -0.04 36.03
C GLN A 42 6.06 1.17 35.17
N THR A 43 7.04 1.92 34.66
CA THR A 43 6.82 3.08 33.77
C THR A 43 7.01 2.72 32.29
N GLU A 44 7.67 1.61 32.00
CA GLU A 44 7.93 1.10 30.61
C GLU A 44 6.79 0.27 30.02
N SER A 45 5.63 0.15 30.67
CA SER A 45 4.47 -0.60 30.14
C SER A 45 3.82 0.06 28.90
N LEU A 46 4.42 1.07 28.30
CA LEU A 46 3.96 1.77 27.09
C LEU A 46 4.98 1.77 25.92
N ILE A 47 6.13 1.08 26.06
CA ILE A 47 7.07 0.91 24.94
C ILE A 47 7.22 -0.59 24.69
N PRO A 48 6.85 -1.11 23.51
CA PRO A 48 7.02 -2.55 23.20
C PRO A 48 8.51 -2.91 23.19
N ASP A 49 8.85 -4.00 23.88
CA ASP A 49 10.20 -4.57 23.96
C ASP A 49 10.86 -4.69 22.59
N THR A 50 12.04 -4.09 22.49
CA THR A 50 12.97 -4.28 21.37
C THR A 50 13.54 -5.72 21.47
N VAL A 51 12.94 -6.65 20.76
CA VAL A 51 13.44 -8.02 20.68
C VAL A 51 14.60 -8.04 19.69
N ALA A 52 15.82 -8.30 20.22
CA ALA A 52 16.95 -8.69 19.41
C ALA A 52 16.60 -9.95 18.58
N PHE A 53 17.04 -9.95 17.31
CA PHE A 53 16.92 -11.13 16.44
C PHE A 53 17.79 -12.26 16.99
N SER A 54 17.26 -13.06 17.88
CA SER A 54 17.74 -14.41 18.21
C SER A 54 16.70 -15.09 19.12
N ASP A 55 16.23 -16.23 18.70
CA ASP A 55 15.64 -17.33 19.42
C ASP A 55 14.14 -17.36 19.80
N HIS A 56 13.30 -16.42 19.41
CA HIS A 56 11.84 -16.65 19.52
C HIS A 56 11.09 -16.22 18.25
N MET A 57 11.13 -17.07 17.22
CA MET A 57 9.99 -17.18 16.32
C MET A 57 8.90 -17.90 17.14
N GLU A 58 8.13 -17.16 17.94
CA GLU A 58 6.86 -17.65 18.44
C GLU A 58 6.02 -17.93 17.19
N GLU A 59 5.68 -19.22 16.98
CA GLU A 59 4.72 -19.62 15.95
C GLU A 59 3.44 -18.82 16.17
N PHE A 60 2.99 -18.12 15.13
CA PHE A 60 1.71 -17.44 15.15
C PHE A 60 0.63 -18.46 15.49
N SER A 61 -0.20 -18.21 16.50
CA SER A 61 -1.36 -19.03 16.74
C SER A 61 -2.30 -18.97 15.52
N ASP A 62 -3.00 -20.07 15.21
CA ASP A 62 -3.95 -20.13 14.08
C ASP A 62 -5.01 -19.01 14.12
N THR A 63 -5.30 -18.48 15.31
CA THR A 63 -6.25 -17.38 15.53
C THR A 63 -5.63 -16.03 15.16
N GLU A 64 -4.36 -15.78 15.52
CA GLU A 64 -3.63 -14.56 15.14
C GLU A 64 -3.35 -14.51 13.63
N GLN A 65 -3.09 -15.66 13.00
CA GLN A 65 -2.94 -15.76 11.55
C GLN A 65 -4.24 -15.40 10.82
N LYS A 66 -5.40 -15.80 11.33
CA LYS A 66 -6.71 -15.45 10.74
C LYS A 66 -7.05 -13.97 10.84
N GLU A 67 -6.69 -13.31 11.93
CA GLU A 67 -6.90 -11.84 12.08
C GLU A 67 -5.98 -11.02 11.18
N LEU A 68 -4.83 -11.57 10.76
CA LEU A 68 -3.87 -10.94 9.87
C LEU A 68 -4.18 -11.15 8.38
N LEU A 69 -5.09 -12.08 8.04
CA LEU A 69 -5.50 -12.33 6.65
C LEU A 69 -6.31 -11.15 6.11
N ILE A 70 -5.99 -10.77 4.89
CA ILE A 70 -6.74 -9.75 4.13
C ILE A 70 -8.01 -10.43 3.60
N GLU A 71 -9.16 -10.23 4.27
CA GLU A 71 -10.43 -10.80 3.86
C GLU A 71 -10.87 -10.24 2.49
N GLY A 72 -11.17 -11.11 1.54
CA GLY A 72 -11.98 -10.76 0.36
C GLY A 72 -11.36 -10.93 -1.02
N ASP A 73 -10.20 -11.58 -1.16
CA ASP A 73 -9.70 -12.01 -2.47
C ASP A 73 -9.21 -13.46 -2.38
N ASP A 74 -9.62 -14.32 -3.34
CA ASP A 74 -9.26 -15.74 -3.39
C ASP A 74 -7.79 -15.98 -3.81
N SER A 75 -7.07 -14.95 -4.23
CA SER A 75 -5.65 -15.02 -4.62
C SER A 75 -4.75 -14.28 -3.63
N PRO A 76 -3.60 -14.87 -3.23
CA PRO A 76 -2.67 -14.22 -2.31
C PRO A 76 -2.09 -12.95 -2.96
N HIS A 77 -2.10 -11.83 -2.21
CA HIS A 77 -1.41 -10.61 -2.62
C HIS A 77 0.09 -10.85 -2.80
N THR A 78 0.72 -10.08 -3.67
CA THR A 78 2.13 -10.23 -3.99
C THR A 78 2.95 -9.15 -3.28
N ILE A 79 3.99 -9.56 -2.56
CA ILE A 79 4.97 -8.67 -1.92
C ILE A 79 6.34 -8.83 -2.57
N LEU A 80 7.04 -7.72 -2.80
CA LEU A 80 8.44 -7.71 -3.22
C LEU A 80 9.32 -7.32 -2.04
N LEU A 81 10.22 -8.20 -1.65
CA LEU A 81 11.23 -7.99 -0.62
C LEU A 81 12.58 -7.69 -1.26
N VAL A 82 13.21 -6.58 -0.88
CA VAL A 82 14.48 -6.11 -1.45
C VAL A 82 15.49 -5.90 -0.31
N GLU A 83 16.48 -6.76 -0.21
CA GLU A 83 17.48 -6.79 0.87
C GLU A 83 18.76 -7.46 0.35
N ASP A 84 19.91 -6.87 0.58
CA ASP A 84 21.20 -7.42 0.15
C ASP A 84 21.78 -8.47 1.11
N ASN A 85 21.37 -8.44 2.38
CA ASN A 85 21.71 -9.47 3.34
C ASN A 85 20.83 -10.72 3.15
N GLU A 86 21.43 -11.81 2.68
CA GLU A 86 20.75 -13.07 2.38
C GLU A 86 20.02 -13.67 3.61
N GLU A 87 20.63 -13.57 4.80
CA GLU A 87 20.04 -14.12 6.03
C GLU A 87 18.77 -13.35 6.41
N LEU A 88 18.81 -12.01 6.37
CA LEU A 88 17.66 -11.17 6.64
C LEU A 88 16.59 -11.34 5.55
N LEU A 89 16.98 -11.50 4.29
CA LEU A 89 16.05 -11.76 3.19
C LEU A 89 15.30 -13.07 3.41
N GLN A 90 15.95 -14.13 3.89
CA GLN A 90 15.29 -15.41 4.21
C GLN A 90 14.37 -15.30 5.42
N ILE A 91 14.73 -14.52 6.44
CA ILE A 91 13.86 -14.25 7.59
C ILE A 91 12.60 -13.50 7.13
N LEU A 92 12.75 -12.47 6.33
CA LEU A 92 11.61 -11.73 5.76
C LEU A 92 10.73 -12.63 4.87
N ASN A 93 11.35 -13.47 4.03
CA ASN A 93 10.62 -14.43 3.22
C ASN A 93 9.78 -15.39 4.10
N SER A 94 10.36 -15.93 5.17
CA SER A 94 9.65 -16.81 6.10
C SER A 94 8.50 -16.11 6.82
N LEU A 95 8.66 -14.82 7.12
CA LEU A 95 7.62 -14.00 7.76
C LEU A 95 6.42 -13.75 6.84
N PHE A 96 6.66 -13.45 5.56
CA PHE A 96 5.62 -13.02 4.64
C PHE A 96 4.99 -14.17 3.80
N SER A 97 5.72 -15.27 3.56
CA SER A 97 5.25 -16.39 2.74
C SER A 97 3.94 -17.05 3.19
N PRO A 98 3.54 -17.05 4.49
CA PRO A 98 2.23 -17.59 4.89
C PRO A 98 1.03 -16.75 4.39
N THR A 99 1.25 -15.44 4.10
CA THR A 99 0.18 -14.48 3.78
C THR A 99 0.27 -13.97 2.34
N TYR A 100 1.48 -13.90 1.78
CA TYR A 100 1.77 -13.28 0.48
C TYR A 100 2.46 -14.25 -0.47
N ARG A 101 2.26 -14.05 -1.77
CA ARG A 101 3.18 -14.52 -2.80
C ARG A 101 4.44 -13.63 -2.75
N VAL A 102 5.57 -14.19 -2.34
CA VAL A 102 6.81 -13.42 -2.13
C VAL A 102 7.68 -13.40 -3.37
N LEU A 103 8.13 -12.22 -3.76
CA LEU A 103 9.19 -11.97 -4.73
C LEU A 103 10.42 -11.45 -4.00
N LEU A 104 11.60 -11.91 -4.35
CA LEU A 104 12.88 -11.54 -3.71
C LEU A 104 13.76 -10.78 -4.68
N ALA A 105 14.45 -9.75 -4.19
CA ALA A 105 15.50 -9.02 -4.92
C ALA A 105 16.67 -8.68 -3.97
N ARG A 106 17.90 -8.61 -4.48
CA ARG A 106 19.13 -8.43 -3.69
C ARG A 106 19.68 -7.02 -3.73
N ASN A 107 19.12 -6.14 -4.53
CA ASN A 107 19.48 -4.73 -4.61
C ASN A 107 18.34 -3.92 -5.24
N GLY A 108 18.43 -2.59 -5.16
CA GLY A 108 17.37 -1.72 -5.67
C GLY A 108 17.18 -1.79 -7.19
N LYS A 109 18.22 -2.17 -7.96
CA LYS A 109 18.12 -2.30 -9.43
C LYS A 109 17.26 -3.51 -9.79
N GLU A 110 17.58 -4.67 -9.23
CA GLU A 110 16.77 -5.88 -9.39
C GLU A 110 15.32 -5.66 -8.87
N GLY A 111 15.20 -4.96 -7.73
CA GLY A 111 13.92 -4.57 -7.15
C GLY A 111 13.06 -3.74 -8.12
N LEU A 112 13.64 -2.73 -8.76
CA LEU A 112 12.95 -1.88 -9.75
C LEU A 112 12.51 -2.68 -10.98
N GLU A 113 13.39 -3.55 -11.50
CA GLU A 113 13.08 -4.42 -12.66
C GLU A 113 11.91 -5.36 -12.33
N LYS A 114 11.93 -6.01 -11.16
CA LYS A 114 10.85 -6.89 -10.70
C LYS A 114 9.55 -6.13 -10.40
N ALA A 115 9.64 -4.95 -9.82
CA ALA A 115 8.46 -4.11 -9.59
C ALA A 115 7.73 -3.78 -10.90
N ARG A 116 8.45 -3.46 -11.96
CA ARG A 116 7.87 -3.18 -13.30
C ARG A 116 7.30 -4.42 -13.98
N ALA A 117 7.99 -5.56 -13.88
CA ALA A 117 7.58 -6.79 -14.52
C ALA A 117 6.39 -7.46 -13.84
N GLU A 118 6.44 -7.58 -12.50
CA GLU A 118 5.50 -8.37 -11.71
C GLU A 118 4.40 -7.54 -11.06
N ARG A 119 4.59 -6.21 -10.93
CA ARG A 119 3.63 -5.26 -10.33
C ARG A 119 3.09 -5.74 -8.99
N PRO A 120 3.93 -5.89 -7.95
CA PRO A 120 3.50 -6.36 -6.63
C PRO A 120 2.52 -5.39 -5.97
N ASP A 121 1.74 -5.89 -5.02
CA ASP A 121 0.78 -5.09 -4.25
C ASP A 121 1.48 -4.19 -3.22
N ILE A 122 2.68 -4.56 -2.77
CA ILE A 122 3.51 -3.83 -1.82
C ILE A 122 4.99 -4.17 -2.01
N ILE A 123 5.88 -3.23 -1.68
CA ILE A 123 7.33 -3.40 -1.68
C ILE A 123 7.87 -3.11 -0.29
N VAL A 124 8.72 -3.99 0.24
CA VAL A 124 9.51 -3.76 1.46
C VAL A 124 10.98 -3.79 1.06
N SER A 125 11.72 -2.73 1.36
CA SER A 125 13.11 -2.60 0.92
C SER A 125 14.01 -2.07 2.02
N ASP A 126 15.22 -2.63 2.13
CA ASP A 126 16.28 -1.95 2.87
C ASP A 126 16.63 -0.62 2.20
N VAL A 127 17.07 0.34 3.00
CA VAL A 127 17.55 1.66 2.54
C VAL A 127 18.96 1.54 1.97
N MET A 128 19.85 0.81 2.64
CA MET A 128 21.29 0.78 2.35
C MET A 128 21.68 -0.49 1.61
N MET A 129 21.73 -0.43 0.29
CA MET A 129 22.10 -1.58 -0.55
C MET A 129 23.12 -1.17 -1.63
N PRO A 130 23.95 -2.13 -2.12
CA PRO A 130 24.85 -1.89 -3.24
C PRO A 130 24.10 -1.62 -4.55
N GLU A 131 24.79 -1.07 -5.53
CA GLU A 131 24.31 -0.71 -6.87
C GLU A 131 23.22 0.38 -6.90
N MET A 132 22.14 0.19 -6.18
CA MET A 132 21.03 1.13 -6.06
C MET A 132 20.44 1.01 -4.67
N SER A 133 20.38 2.11 -3.93
CA SER A 133 19.76 2.16 -2.60
C SER A 133 18.22 2.01 -2.69
N GLY A 134 17.61 1.57 -1.58
CA GLY A 134 16.15 1.49 -1.48
C GLY A 134 15.45 2.84 -1.65
N THR A 135 16.07 3.93 -1.18
CA THR A 135 15.55 5.30 -1.37
C THR A 135 15.60 5.75 -2.83
N GLU A 136 16.67 5.41 -3.55
CA GLU A 136 16.78 5.71 -4.98
C GLU A 136 15.77 4.87 -5.79
N MET A 137 15.64 3.59 -5.46
CA MET A 137 14.63 2.71 -6.06
C MET A 137 13.21 3.25 -5.81
N CYS A 138 12.89 3.62 -4.57
CA CYS A 138 11.60 4.20 -4.20
C CYS A 138 11.30 5.46 -5.03
N LEU A 139 12.25 6.38 -5.14
CA LEU A 139 12.09 7.58 -5.95
C LEU A 139 11.81 7.25 -7.43
N LYS A 140 12.50 6.26 -8.01
CA LYS A 140 12.27 5.82 -9.39
C LYS A 140 10.89 5.17 -9.55
N ILE A 141 10.46 4.35 -8.59
CA ILE A 141 9.11 3.74 -8.56
C ILE A 141 8.04 4.84 -8.50
N LYS A 142 8.16 5.79 -7.58
CA LYS A 142 7.17 6.86 -7.37
C LYS A 142 7.08 7.85 -8.54
N ASN A 143 8.11 7.93 -9.39
CA ASN A 143 8.11 8.73 -10.61
C ASN A 143 7.76 7.92 -11.88
N ASP A 144 7.52 6.63 -11.77
CA ASP A 144 7.18 5.76 -12.90
C ASP A 144 5.66 5.57 -13.00
N PHE A 145 5.07 6.00 -14.11
CA PHE A 145 3.63 5.95 -14.34
C PHE A 145 3.01 4.56 -14.10
N ASP A 146 3.70 3.49 -14.49
CA ASP A 146 3.16 2.13 -14.43
C ASP A 146 3.14 1.54 -13.01
N VAL A 147 4.02 2.00 -12.11
CA VAL A 147 4.23 1.40 -10.78
C VAL A 147 4.19 2.40 -9.62
N CYS A 148 4.00 3.71 -9.86
CA CYS A 148 4.00 4.75 -8.82
C CYS A 148 2.93 4.54 -7.73
N HIS A 149 1.87 3.82 -8.05
CA HIS A 149 0.79 3.48 -7.14
C HIS A 149 1.15 2.41 -6.09
N ILE A 150 2.25 1.67 -6.30
CA ILE A 150 2.65 0.59 -5.39
C ILE A 150 3.20 1.20 -4.09
N PRO A 151 2.65 0.83 -2.92
CA PRO A 151 3.20 1.27 -1.65
C PRO A 151 4.60 0.70 -1.41
N VAL A 152 5.50 1.55 -0.90
CA VAL A 152 6.88 1.21 -0.59
C VAL A 152 7.14 1.46 0.90
N VAL A 153 7.55 0.43 1.62
CA VAL A 153 8.00 0.48 3.01
C VAL A 153 9.51 0.39 3.03
N LEU A 154 10.19 1.35 3.65
CA LEU A 154 11.64 1.36 3.75
C LEU A 154 12.09 0.93 5.16
N LEU A 155 13.01 -0.04 5.22
CA LEU A 155 13.65 -0.50 6.45
C LEU A 155 14.95 0.31 6.63
N THR A 156 15.12 1.00 7.75
CA THR A 156 16.24 1.90 7.98
C THR A 156 16.95 1.65 9.31
N ALA A 157 18.27 1.73 9.31
CA ALA A 157 19.07 1.72 10.54
C ALA A 157 19.18 3.13 11.20
N LEU A 158 18.60 4.17 10.58
CA LEU A 158 18.79 5.56 10.99
C LEU A 158 17.74 5.96 12.03
N THR A 159 18.20 6.37 13.20
CA THR A 159 17.38 6.74 14.37
C THR A 159 17.10 8.24 14.50
N SER A 160 17.69 9.10 13.65
CA SER A 160 17.50 10.56 13.76
C SER A 160 16.24 11.02 13.08
N ALA A 161 15.46 11.87 13.77
CA ALA A 161 14.20 12.46 13.28
C ALA A 161 14.40 13.27 11.98
N GLU A 162 15.56 13.90 11.78
CA GLU A 162 15.89 14.69 10.60
C GLU A 162 16.00 13.84 9.33
N GLN A 163 16.54 12.63 9.43
CA GLN A 163 16.69 11.70 8.31
C GLN A 163 15.38 10.99 7.96
N ASN A 164 14.49 10.81 8.92
CA ASN A 164 13.12 10.35 8.67
C ASN A 164 12.32 11.40 7.87
N ILE A 165 12.54 12.69 8.10
CA ILE A 165 11.90 13.79 7.34
C ILE A 165 12.40 13.81 5.90
N GLU A 166 13.71 13.63 5.68
CA GLU A 166 14.29 13.58 4.33
C GLU A 166 13.82 12.35 3.53
N GLY A 167 13.61 11.23 4.21
CA GLY A 167 13.05 10.01 3.64
C GLY A 167 11.59 10.15 3.24
N LEU A 168 10.73 10.71 4.10
CA LEU A 168 9.32 11.03 3.80
C LEU A 168 9.20 11.99 2.61
N GLN A 169 10.14 12.93 2.43
CA GLN A 169 10.20 13.82 1.25
C GLN A 169 10.52 13.07 -0.05
N ARG A 170 11.05 11.84 0.02
CA ARG A 170 11.36 10.99 -1.15
C ARG A 170 10.20 10.07 -1.56
N GLY A 171 9.03 10.17 -0.90
CA GLY A 171 7.77 9.58 -1.34
C GLY A 171 7.52 8.13 -0.91
N ALA A 172 8.27 7.56 0.04
CA ALA A 172 7.91 6.27 0.64
C ALA A 172 6.61 6.38 1.46
N ASP A 173 5.84 5.30 1.49
CA ASP A 173 4.53 5.27 2.17
C ASP A 173 4.68 4.97 3.67
N ASP A 174 5.75 4.27 4.08
CA ASP A 174 6.10 4.05 5.49
C ASP A 174 7.61 3.82 5.67
N TYR A 175 8.08 4.06 6.92
CA TYR A 175 9.46 3.82 7.36
C TYR A 175 9.46 3.02 8.65
N ILE A 176 10.33 2.00 8.71
CA ILE A 176 10.46 1.14 9.87
C ILE A 176 11.94 1.07 10.26
N ASN A 177 12.24 1.44 11.50
CA ASN A 177 13.61 1.42 12.02
C ASN A 177 14.04 -0.01 12.32
N LYS A 178 15.26 -0.36 11.94
CA LYS A 178 15.97 -1.57 12.37
C LYS A 178 16.63 -1.30 13.75
N PRO A 179 16.51 -2.20 14.74
CA PRO A 179 15.81 -3.47 14.73
C PRO A 179 14.29 -3.30 14.83
N PHE A 180 13.51 -4.11 14.11
CA PHE A 180 12.05 -4.04 14.07
C PHE A 180 11.40 -5.30 14.64
N ASN A 181 10.18 -5.14 15.15
CA ASN A 181 9.34 -6.25 15.52
C ASN A 181 8.65 -6.83 14.26
N ALA A 182 8.79 -8.14 14.03
CA ALA A 182 8.24 -8.82 12.87
C ALA A 182 6.69 -8.69 12.77
N LYS A 183 5.99 -8.79 13.91
CA LYS A 183 4.51 -8.62 13.96
C LYS A 183 4.10 -7.20 13.57
N VAL A 184 4.86 -6.18 14.00
CA VAL A 184 4.60 -4.78 13.66
C VAL A 184 4.83 -4.53 12.17
N LEU A 185 5.91 -5.05 11.60
CA LEU A 185 6.20 -4.94 10.17
C LEU A 185 5.07 -5.56 9.32
N LEU A 186 4.69 -6.80 9.65
CA LEU A 186 3.61 -7.49 8.94
C LEU A 186 2.28 -6.74 9.06
N ALA A 187 1.91 -6.26 10.25
CA ALA A 187 0.68 -5.51 10.48
C ALA A 187 0.64 -4.18 9.68
N ARG A 188 1.76 -3.46 9.58
CA ARG A 188 1.86 -2.21 8.78
C ARG A 188 1.72 -2.49 7.29
N CYS A 189 2.38 -3.53 6.76
CA CYS A 189 2.24 -3.96 5.38
C CYS A 189 0.79 -4.34 5.06
N ASN A 190 0.15 -5.16 5.91
CA ASN A 190 -1.24 -5.55 5.75
C ASN A 190 -2.19 -4.34 5.76
N ASN A 191 -1.95 -3.35 6.64
CA ASN A 191 -2.76 -2.14 6.71
C ASN A 191 -2.67 -1.31 5.42
N LEU A 192 -1.48 -1.16 4.82
CA LEU A 192 -1.30 -0.43 3.56
C LEU A 192 -2.08 -1.10 2.42
N VAL A 193 -1.97 -2.41 2.26
CA VAL A 193 -2.70 -3.18 1.25
C VAL A 193 -4.22 -3.13 1.50
N ARG A 194 -4.65 -3.38 2.75
CA ARG A 194 -6.06 -3.36 3.14
C ARG A 194 -6.72 -2.01 2.93
N ASN A 195 -6.06 -0.91 3.32
CA ASN A 195 -6.59 0.44 3.13
C ASN A 195 -6.87 0.73 1.66
N ARG A 196 -5.99 0.30 0.76
CA ARG A 196 -6.18 0.45 -0.68
C ARG A 196 -7.41 -0.32 -1.17
N ILE A 197 -7.58 -1.58 -0.76
CA ILE A 197 -8.74 -2.40 -1.11
C ILE A 197 -10.03 -1.76 -0.60
N ILE A 198 -10.03 -1.24 0.64
CA ILE A 198 -11.19 -0.55 1.22
C ILE A 198 -11.55 0.71 0.39
N LEU A 199 -10.57 1.50 -0.02
CA LEU A 199 -10.80 2.68 -0.87
C LEU A 199 -11.39 2.29 -2.23
N GLN A 200 -10.86 1.25 -2.87
CA GLN A 200 -11.39 0.71 -4.13
C GLN A 200 -12.84 0.23 -3.98
N LYS A 201 -13.15 -0.52 -2.91
CA LYS A 201 -14.52 -0.97 -2.61
C LYS A 201 -15.47 0.21 -2.35
N LYS A 202 -15.04 1.21 -1.57
CA LYS A 202 -15.85 2.41 -1.33
C LYS A 202 -16.14 3.17 -2.62
N PHE A 203 -15.15 3.34 -3.49
CA PHE A 203 -15.36 3.98 -4.79
C PHE A 203 -16.39 3.24 -5.64
N SER A 204 -16.33 1.92 -5.69
CA SER A 204 -17.29 1.13 -6.48
C SER A 204 -18.71 1.16 -5.95
N GLN A 205 -18.93 1.32 -4.65
CA GLN A 205 -20.24 1.16 -4.01
C GLN A 205 -20.91 2.49 -3.62
N GLN A 206 -20.15 3.52 -3.25
CA GLN A 206 -20.69 4.77 -2.72
C GLN A 206 -20.86 5.84 -3.81
N LYS A 207 -22.03 6.53 -3.81
CA LYS A 207 -22.36 7.61 -4.75
C LYS A 207 -21.38 8.79 -4.64
N ASP A 208 -21.13 9.24 -3.42
CA ASP A 208 -20.41 10.49 -3.14
C ASP A 208 -18.88 10.29 -2.98
N PHE A 209 -18.37 9.07 -3.23
CA PHE A 209 -16.96 8.80 -3.12
C PHE A 209 -16.22 9.21 -4.40
N ASP A 210 -15.34 10.19 -4.27
CA ASP A 210 -14.58 10.75 -5.41
C ASP A 210 -13.44 9.80 -5.84
N ALA A 211 -13.27 9.66 -7.15
CA ALA A 211 -12.16 8.92 -7.76
C ALA A 211 -10.79 9.46 -7.34
N GLN A 212 -10.69 10.75 -7.05
CA GLN A 212 -9.45 11.39 -6.59
C GLN A 212 -8.93 10.80 -5.28
N SER A 213 -9.82 10.30 -4.42
CA SER A 213 -9.45 9.64 -3.17
C SER A 213 -8.69 8.32 -3.35
N LEU A 214 -8.64 7.78 -4.58
CA LEU A 214 -7.88 6.58 -4.92
C LEU A 214 -6.41 6.87 -5.23
N ALA A 215 -6.06 8.14 -5.47
CA ALA A 215 -4.69 8.54 -5.77
C ALA A 215 -3.87 8.68 -4.49
N SER A 216 -2.72 8.02 -4.45
CA SER A 216 -1.74 8.14 -3.36
C SER A 216 -0.55 9.04 -3.70
N ASN A 217 -0.47 9.51 -4.95
CA ASN A 217 0.63 10.34 -5.45
C ASN A 217 0.16 11.31 -6.56
N PRO A 218 0.95 12.37 -6.87
CA PRO A 218 0.55 13.39 -7.86
C PRO A 218 0.38 12.86 -9.29
N ILE A 219 1.08 11.78 -9.68
CA ILE A 219 0.97 11.18 -11.02
C ILE A 219 -0.38 10.50 -11.17
N ASP A 220 -0.79 9.72 -10.19
CA ASP A 220 -2.10 9.08 -10.16
C ASP A 220 -3.23 10.10 -10.07
N GLN A 221 -3.05 11.16 -9.28
CA GLN A 221 -4.00 12.28 -9.20
C GLN A 221 -4.23 12.88 -10.58
N LYS A 222 -3.16 13.29 -11.26
CA LYS A 222 -3.23 13.88 -12.60
C LYS A 222 -3.86 12.93 -13.62
N PHE A 223 -3.56 11.63 -13.53
CA PHE A 223 -4.17 10.62 -14.38
C PHE A 223 -5.69 10.57 -14.17
N LEU A 224 -6.16 10.48 -12.93
CA LEU A 224 -7.59 10.42 -12.61
C LEU A 224 -8.32 11.72 -12.99
N ASP A 225 -7.70 12.89 -12.79
CA ASP A 225 -8.24 14.18 -13.21
C ASP A 225 -8.44 14.23 -14.73
N THR A 226 -7.44 13.77 -15.49
CA THR A 226 -7.52 13.72 -16.95
C THR A 226 -8.58 12.73 -17.41
N VAL A 227 -8.65 11.56 -16.80
CA VAL A 227 -9.68 10.54 -17.06
C VAL A 227 -11.08 11.11 -16.83
N ASN A 228 -11.32 11.75 -15.67
CA ASN A 228 -12.59 12.35 -15.34
C ASN A 228 -12.98 13.44 -16.37
N SER A 229 -12.02 14.28 -16.77
CA SER A 229 -12.24 15.30 -17.82
C SER A 229 -12.62 14.67 -19.17
N ILE A 230 -11.99 13.58 -19.56
CA ILE A 230 -12.32 12.86 -20.80
C ILE A 230 -13.72 12.24 -20.71
N ILE A 231 -14.08 11.63 -19.58
CA ILE A 231 -15.40 11.04 -19.36
C ILE A 231 -16.50 12.12 -19.42
N GLU A 232 -16.31 13.24 -18.72
CA GLU A 232 -17.28 14.36 -18.70
C GLU A 232 -17.51 14.93 -20.10
N LYS A 233 -16.48 15.04 -20.94
CA LYS A 233 -16.61 15.50 -22.34
C LYS A 233 -17.32 14.51 -23.25
N ASN A 234 -17.37 13.23 -22.89
CA ASN A 234 -17.92 12.17 -23.71
C ASN A 234 -19.10 11.44 -23.04
N LEU A 235 -19.78 12.08 -22.07
CA LEU A 235 -20.88 11.45 -21.33
C LEU A 235 -22.02 11.02 -22.25
N ASP A 236 -22.40 11.86 -23.22
CA ASP A 236 -23.46 11.67 -24.19
C ASP A 236 -23.03 10.87 -25.43
N ASN A 237 -21.73 10.64 -25.60
CA ASN A 237 -21.19 9.95 -26.76
C ASN A 237 -21.40 8.44 -26.63
N ILE A 238 -22.29 7.88 -27.46
CA ILE A 238 -22.58 6.44 -27.52
C ILE A 238 -21.40 5.63 -28.08
N ASP A 239 -20.61 6.24 -28.96
CA ASP A 239 -19.47 5.61 -29.62
C ASP A 239 -18.16 5.73 -28.84
N PHE A 240 -18.21 6.37 -27.66
CA PHE A 240 -17.02 6.50 -26.80
C PHE A 240 -16.54 5.14 -26.32
N ASP A 241 -15.35 4.76 -26.78
CA ASP A 241 -14.73 3.48 -26.46
C ASP A 241 -13.35 3.65 -25.77
N MET A 242 -12.81 2.54 -25.30
CA MET A 242 -11.51 2.51 -24.60
C MET A 242 -10.32 2.76 -25.52
N ASN A 243 -10.48 2.67 -26.84
CA ASN A 243 -9.43 3.03 -27.80
C ASN A 243 -9.37 4.56 -27.95
N MET A 244 -10.51 5.24 -27.91
CA MET A 244 -10.57 6.71 -27.87
C MET A 244 -9.94 7.23 -26.58
N MET A 245 -10.32 6.68 -25.41
CA MET A 245 -9.74 7.06 -24.11
C MET A 245 -8.22 6.83 -24.09
N ALA A 246 -7.74 5.67 -24.54
CA ALA A 246 -6.31 5.37 -24.59
C ALA A 246 -5.54 6.36 -25.49
N ARG A 247 -6.12 6.74 -26.62
CA ARG A 247 -5.55 7.72 -27.56
C ARG A 247 -5.44 9.11 -26.95
N GLU A 248 -6.51 9.57 -26.27
CA GLU A 248 -6.52 10.88 -25.60
C GLU A 248 -5.52 10.96 -24.44
N LEU A 249 -5.31 9.83 -23.73
CA LEU A 249 -4.32 9.72 -22.65
C LEU A 249 -2.90 9.46 -23.15
N GLY A 250 -2.69 9.21 -24.45
CA GLY A 250 -1.39 8.85 -24.99
C GLY A 250 -0.86 7.49 -24.52
N LEU A 251 -1.76 6.56 -24.15
CA LEU A 251 -1.43 5.25 -23.60
C LEU A 251 -1.74 4.11 -24.59
N SER A 252 -1.03 2.99 -24.43
CA SER A 252 -1.47 1.73 -25.03
C SER A 252 -2.72 1.22 -24.30
N ARG A 253 -3.54 0.41 -24.99
CA ARG A 253 -4.70 -0.22 -24.37
C ARG A 253 -4.32 -1.09 -23.16
N SER A 254 -3.23 -1.84 -23.25
CA SER A 254 -2.73 -2.67 -22.16
C SER A 254 -2.31 -1.86 -20.94
N SER A 255 -1.57 -0.75 -21.14
CA SER A 255 -1.18 0.16 -20.06
C SER A 255 -2.41 0.80 -19.41
N LEU A 256 -3.41 1.22 -20.21
CA LEU A 256 -4.67 1.76 -19.71
C LEU A 256 -5.36 0.75 -18.77
N TYR A 257 -5.58 -0.49 -19.24
CA TYR A 257 -6.24 -1.52 -18.45
C TYR A 257 -5.47 -1.87 -17.17
N ALA A 258 -4.14 -1.98 -17.27
CA ALA A 258 -3.29 -2.27 -16.11
C ALA A 258 -3.37 -1.15 -15.07
N LYS A 259 -3.30 0.12 -15.50
CA LYS A 259 -3.38 1.28 -14.59
C LYS A 259 -4.73 1.39 -13.90
N PHE A 260 -5.83 1.23 -14.63
CA PHE A 260 -7.17 1.22 -14.02
C PHE A 260 -7.33 0.09 -13.01
N LYS A 261 -6.95 -1.15 -13.38
CA LYS A 261 -7.03 -2.29 -12.47
C LYS A 261 -6.23 -2.05 -11.21
N ALA A 262 -5.02 -1.50 -11.37
CA ALA A 262 -4.13 -1.19 -10.27
C ALA A 262 -4.69 -0.10 -9.33
N LEU A 263 -5.23 1.01 -9.85
CA LEU A 263 -5.73 2.12 -9.03
C LEU A 263 -7.11 1.86 -8.46
N THR A 264 -8.02 1.35 -9.28
CA THR A 264 -9.45 1.33 -8.98
C THR A 264 -10.00 -0.06 -8.67
N GLY A 265 -9.23 -1.11 -8.94
CA GLY A 265 -9.69 -2.50 -8.88
C GLY A 265 -10.63 -2.90 -10.02
N MET A 266 -11.00 -1.95 -10.91
CA MET A 266 -12.00 -2.10 -11.98
C MET A 266 -11.35 -2.12 -13.35
N THR A 267 -12.10 -2.60 -14.35
CA THR A 267 -11.72 -2.37 -15.75
C THR A 267 -12.05 -0.92 -16.16
N PRO A 268 -11.40 -0.34 -17.19
CA PRO A 268 -11.77 0.99 -17.69
C PRO A 268 -13.24 1.12 -18.07
N ASN A 269 -13.83 0.09 -18.67
CA ASN A 269 -15.25 0.06 -19.02
C ASN A 269 -16.15 0.14 -17.80
N ASP A 270 -15.85 -0.65 -16.77
CA ASP A 270 -16.63 -0.64 -15.52
C ASP A 270 -16.49 0.69 -14.78
N PHE A 271 -15.30 1.31 -14.84
CA PHE A 271 -15.05 2.63 -14.26
C PHE A 271 -15.91 3.71 -14.95
N VAL A 272 -15.88 3.76 -16.28
CA VAL A 272 -16.73 4.71 -17.05
C VAL A 272 -18.21 4.48 -16.76
N LEU A 273 -18.64 3.22 -16.74
CA LEU A 273 -20.03 2.88 -16.39
C LEU A 273 -20.39 3.35 -14.98
N ASN A 274 -19.52 3.12 -14.01
CA ASN A 274 -19.70 3.57 -12.63
C ASN A 274 -19.83 5.11 -12.56
N CYS A 275 -18.96 5.86 -13.25
CA CYS A 275 -19.04 7.32 -13.34
C CYS A 275 -20.37 7.78 -13.95
N LYS A 276 -20.81 7.19 -15.07
CA LYS A 276 -22.10 7.48 -15.70
C LYS A 276 -23.28 7.21 -14.75
N LEU A 277 -23.26 6.10 -14.01
CA LEU A 277 -24.32 5.75 -13.06
C LEU A 277 -24.35 6.67 -11.84
N LYS A 278 -23.19 7.09 -11.33
CA LYS A 278 -23.09 8.11 -10.27
C LYS A 278 -23.65 9.45 -10.74
N ARG A 279 -23.32 9.87 -11.97
CA ARG A 279 -23.88 11.08 -12.57
C ARG A 279 -25.41 10.98 -12.76
N ALA A 280 -25.90 9.80 -13.17
CA ALA A 280 -27.34 9.54 -13.23
C ALA A 280 -28.03 9.70 -11.87
N ALA A 281 -27.44 9.17 -10.81
CA ALA A 281 -27.97 9.30 -9.45
C ALA A 281 -28.06 10.77 -9.00
N THR A 282 -27.06 11.60 -9.34
CA THR A 282 -27.07 13.03 -9.11
C THR A 282 -28.18 13.71 -9.92
N MET A 283 -28.32 13.42 -11.22
CA MET A 283 -29.35 13.99 -12.07
C MET A 283 -30.76 13.63 -11.60
N LEU A 284 -30.97 12.40 -11.10
CA LEU A 284 -32.26 11.96 -10.55
C LEU A 284 -32.67 12.74 -9.29
N THR A 285 -31.72 13.22 -8.50
CA THR A 285 -31.98 14.00 -7.28
C THR A 285 -32.13 15.49 -7.54
N GLU A 286 -31.31 16.05 -8.43
CA GLU A 286 -31.30 17.49 -8.74
C GLU A 286 -32.38 17.89 -9.72
N ASN A 287 -32.82 16.98 -10.58
CA ASN A 287 -33.80 17.26 -11.63
C ASN A 287 -35.00 16.27 -11.57
N PRO A 288 -35.93 16.43 -10.62
CA PRO A 288 -37.02 15.50 -10.41
C PRO A 288 -37.98 15.40 -11.61
N ASP A 289 -38.07 16.45 -12.42
CA ASP A 289 -38.95 16.52 -13.58
C ASP A 289 -38.36 15.85 -14.84
N LEU A 290 -37.05 15.57 -14.87
CA LEU A 290 -36.41 14.99 -16.04
C LEU A 290 -36.82 13.53 -16.22
N GLN A 291 -37.23 13.13 -17.42
CA GLN A 291 -37.64 11.74 -17.68
C GLN A 291 -36.42 10.80 -17.58
N ILE A 292 -36.65 9.56 -17.14
CA ILE A 292 -35.61 8.54 -17.02
C ILE A 292 -34.98 8.24 -18.39
N ALA A 293 -35.75 8.30 -19.46
CA ALA A 293 -35.29 8.16 -20.83
C ALA A 293 -34.29 9.28 -21.20
N ASP A 294 -34.63 10.54 -20.87
CA ASP A 294 -33.75 11.67 -21.15
C ASP A 294 -32.43 11.59 -20.39
N ILE A 295 -32.42 11.08 -19.13
CA ILE A 295 -31.20 10.83 -18.38
C ILE A 295 -30.37 9.76 -19.07
N SER A 296 -31.01 8.67 -19.52
CA SER A 296 -30.33 7.60 -20.26
C SER A 296 -29.62 8.13 -21.51
N ASP A 297 -30.33 8.96 -22.30
CA ASP A 297 -29.81 9.51 -23.56
C ASP A 297 -28.66 10.52 -23.30
N ARG A 298 -28.81 11.43 -22.32
CA ARG A 298 -27.78 12.40 -21.93
C ARG A 298 -26.49 11.75 -21.41
N LEU A 299 -26.58 10.51 -20.94
CA LEU A 299 -25.42 9.74 -20.46
C LEU A 299 -24.95 8.71 -21.49
N GLY A 300 -25.42 8.80 -22.75
CA GLY A 300 -24.97 7.96 -23.83
C GLY A 300 -25.22 6.46 -23.61
N PHE A 301 -26.33 6.09 -22.97
CA PHE A 301 -26.74 4.70 -22.90
C PHE A 301 -27.53 4.32 -24.18
N GLY A 302 -27.18 3.18 -24.77
CA GLY A 302 -27.83 2.71 -26.00
C GLY A 302 -29.31 2.40 -25.87
N SER A 303 -29.86 2.30 -24.64
CA SER A 303 -31.28 2.21 -24.38
C SER A 303 -31.63 2.44 -22.91
N PRO A 304 -32.85 3.01 -22.60
CA PRO A 304 -33.33 3.19 -21.23
C PRO A 304 -33.46 1.87 -20.45
N ARG A 305 -33.71 0.75 -21.17
CA ARG A 305 -33.79 -0.59 -20.57
C ARG A 305 -32.42 -1.07 -20.08
N TYR A 306 -31.39 -0.85 -20.86
CA TYR A 306 -30.00 -1.17 -20.47
C TYR A 306 -29.56 -0.30 -19.30
N PHE A 307 -29.79 1.00 -19.35
CA PHE A 307 -29.58 1.94 -18.26
C PHE A 307 -30.21 1.46 -16.95
N THR A 308 -31.54 1.19 -16.98
CA THR A 308 -32.29 0.75 -15.79
C THR A 308 -31.72 -0.52 -15.18
N ARG A 309 -31.28 -1.48 -16.02
CA ARG A 309 -30.63 -2.73 -15.57
C ARG A 309 -29.29 -2.46 -14.88
N CYS A 310 -28.42 -1.64 -15.48
CA CYS A 310 -27.13 -1.29 -14.91
C CYS A 310 -27.28 -0.49 -13.61
N PHE A 311 -28.21 0.46 -13.58
CA PHE A 311 -28.51 1.27 -12.40
C PHE A 311 -29.00 0.40 -11.23
N LYS A 312 -29.93 -0.52 -11.49
CA LYS A 312 -30.42 -1.45 -10.48
C LYS A 312 -29.32 -2.40 -9.97
N ALA A 313 -28.41 -2.84 -10.85
CA ALA A 313 -27.28 -3.67 -10.44
C ALA A 313 -26.32 -2.92 -9.51
N GLN A 314 -26.12 -1.60 -9.71
CA GLN A 314 -25.22 -0.77 -8.92
C GLN A 314 -25.83 -0.30 -7.60
N PHE A 315 -27.11 0.11 -7.61
CA PHE A 315 -27.77 0.76 -6.46
C PHE A 315 -28.85 -0.11 -5.81
N GLU A 316 -29.04 -1.36 -6.27
CA GLU A 316 -30.03 -2.36 -5.79
C GLU A 316 -31.48 -1.97 -6.01
N ILE A 317 -31.77 -0.74 -6.43
CA ILE A 317 -33.09 -0.21 -6.72
C ILE A 317 -33.17 0.44 -8.13
N THR A 318 -34.34 0.53 -8.70
CA THR A 318 -34.52 1.16 -10.02
C THR A 318 -34.33 2.68 -9.96
N PRO A 319 -34.02 3.36 -11.09
CA PRO A 319 -33.94 4.83 -11.13
C PRO A 319 -35.23 5.53 -10.63
N ALA A 320 -36.37 4.96 -10.91
CA ALA A 320 -37.66 5.51 -10.45
C ALA A 320 -37.84 5.40 -8.93
N GLU A 321 -37.47 4.27 -8.35
CA GLU A 321 -37.47 4.06 -6.90
C GLU A 321 -36.44 4.92 -6.19
N TYR A 322 -35.27 5.08 -6.79
CA TYR A 322 -34.19 5.92 -6.28
C TYR A 322 -34.64 7.38 -6.16
N ARG A 323 -35.26 7.93 -7.22
CA ARG A 323 -35.86 9.28 -7.23
C ARG A 323 -36.87 9.48 -6.10
N LYS A 324 -37.80 8.52 -5.93
CA LYS A 324 -38.80 8.59 -4.86
C LYS A 324 -38.24 8.62 -3.46
N LYS A 325 -37.13 7.88 -3.21
CA LYS A 325 -36.46 7.84 -1.88
C LYS A 325 -35.72 9.12 -1.54
N THR A 326 -35.31 9.90 -2.54
CA THR A 326 -34.40 11.05 -2.33
C THR A 326 -35.13 12.38 -2.34
N VAL A 327 -36.41 12.42 -2.78
CA VAL A 327 -37.28 13.62 -2.84
C VAL A 327 -38.17 13.74 -1.57
N ILE A 328 -37.97 12.87 -0.57
CA ILE A 328 -38.56 12.99 0.77
C ILE A 328 -37.52 13.61 1.70
#